data_44b6c086c0ed51ab7d618bc4b3e8224f
#
_entry.id   44b6c086c0ed51ab7d618bc4b3e8224f
#
_cell.length_a   1.000
_cell.length_b   1.000
_cell.length_c   1.000
_cell.angle_alpha   90.00
_cell.angle_beta   90.00
_cell.angle_gamma   90.00
#
_symmetry.space_group_name_H-M   'P 1'
#
loop_
_entity.id
_entity.type
_entity.pdbx_description
1 polymer ?
#
loop_
_entity_poly.entity_id
_entity_poly.type
_entity_poly.pdbx_seq_one_letter_code
_entity_poly.pdbx_strand_id
1 'polypeptide(L)'
;NVAVSGWISILRNVIVSPPIFITDFSPKQGTLSPTTTITITGSGFNTNSASNTVFFGPVQATNVTAFSSTQLQVTVPTGANYQYISVTNLATRQTAYSALPFVVIYSTPVGSYNEFAPGQSFTGFPRPLGHVVKDFNGDGKPDIVVTSNTGNATLLINTTPLSSTSITFTTQL
;
A
#
# COMPACT_ATOMS: atom_id res chain seq x y z
N ASN A 1 -6.65 48.55 -55.64
CA ASN A 1 -6.14 47.34 -54.99
C ASN A 1 -5.68 47.72 -53.60
N VAL A 2 -6.51 47.52 -52.62
CA VAL A 2 -6.13 47.64 -51.20
C VAL A 2 -5.64 46.26 -50.78
N ALA A 3 -4.37 46.12 -50.59
CA ALA A 3 -3.78 44.91 -50.01
C ALA A 3 -4.17 44.88 -48.51
N VAL A 4 -5.09 44.00 -48.15
CA VAL A 4 -5.42 43.74 -46.77
C VAL A 4 -4.34 42.75 -46.25
N SER A 5 -3.33 43.26 -45.58
CA SER A 5 -2.38 42.43 -44.86
C SER A 5 -3.05 41.90 -43.59
N GLY A 6 -3.63 40.71 -43.68
CA GLY A 6 -4.21 40.01 -42.53
C GLY A 6 -3.09 39.40 -41.70
N TRP A 7 -2.89 39.86 -40.48
CA TRP A 7 -2.04 39.22 -39.50
C TRP A 7 -2.84 38.18 -38.74
N ILE A 8 -2.43 36.91 -38.82
CA ILE A 8 -2.97 35.87 -37.94
C ILE A 8 -2.04 35.82 -36.71
N SER A 9 -2.55 36.25 -35.57
CA SER A 9 -1.87 36.14 -34.31
C SER A 9 -2.26 34.80 -33.64
N ILE A 10 -1.35 33.85 -33.59
CA ILE A 10 -1.56 32.61 -32.85
C ILE A 10 -1.12 32.87 -31.42
N LEU A 11 -2.08 33.07 -30.53
CA LEU A 11 -1.82 33.13 -29.10
C LEU A 11 -1.57 31.70 -28.58
N ARG A 12 -0.33 31.38 -28.34
CA ARG A 12 0.04 30.16 -27.63
C ARG A 12 -0.22 30.37 -26.14
N ASN A 13 -1.29 29.78 -25.63
CA ASN A 13 -1.54 29.77 -24.20
C ASN A 13 -0.51 28.79 -23.56
N VAL A 14 0.62 29.33 -23.11
CA VAL A 14 1.61 28.59 -22.32
C VAL A 14 1.26 28.80 -20.87
N ILE A 15 0.23 28.10 -20.36
CA ILE A 15 0.08 27.94 -18.93
C ILE A 15 1.18 26.96 -18.51
N VAL A 16 2.32 27.47 -18.15
CA VAL A 16 3.38 26.69 -17.52
C VAL A 16 3.04 26.60 -16.04
N SER A 17 2.13 25.69 -15.71
CA SER A 17 1.99 25.29 -14.31
C SER A 17 3.27 24.55 -13.94
N PRO A 18 3.94 24.90 -12.84
CA PRO A 18 5.10 24.14 -12.38
C PRO A 18 4.67 22.67 -12.22
N PRO A 19 5.53 21.74 -12.65
CA PRO A 19 5.20 20.32 -12.52
C PRO A 19 5.03 19.94 -11.06
N ILE A 20 4.03 19.10 -10.80
CA ILE A 20 3.85 18.53 -9.47
C ILE A 20 4.84 17.37 -9.29
N PHE A 21 5.55 17.31 -8.17
CA PHE A 21 6.32 16.14 -7.77
C PHE A 21 6.42 16.04 -6.26
N ILE A 22 6.61 14.82 -5.77
CA ILE A 22 6.90 14.51 -4.37
C ILE A 22 8.40 14.26 -4.28
N THR A 23 9.10 15.09 -3.52
CA THR A 23 10.53 14.92 -3.26
C THR A 23 10.76 13.93 -2.13
N ASP A 24 9.95 14.05 -1.07
CA ASP A 24 10.06 13.21 0.12
C ASP A 24 8.77 13.22 0.94
N PHE A 25 8.69 12.34 1.93
CA PHE A 25 7.68 12.38 2.98
C PHE A 25 8.26 11.82 4.29
N SER A 26 7.74 12.27 5.43
CA SER A 26 8.20 11.84 6.75
C SER A 26 7.04 11.87 7.75
N PRO A 27 6.94 10.85 8.64
CA PRO A 27 7.74 9.63 8.72
C PRO A 27 7.46 8.66 7.55
N LYS A 28 8.40 7.72 7.31
CA LYS A 28 8.27 6.69 6.25
C LYS A 28 7.34 5.55 6.63
N GLN A 29 7.08 5.42 7.92
CA GLN A 29 6.25 4.37 8.50
C GLN A 29 5.42 4.92 9.65
N GLY A 30 4.34 4.25 9.97
CA GLY A 30 3.51 4.63 11.10
C GLY A 30 2.33 3.69 11.32
N THR A 31 1.62 3.94 12.42
CA THR A 31 0.46 3.15 12.84
C THR A 31 -0.84 3.75 12.30
N LEU A 32 -1.88 2.91 12.20
CA LEU A 32 -3.24 3.33 11.87
C LEU A 32 -4.07 3.65 13.14
N SER A 33 -3.58 3.23 14.31
CA SER A 33 -4.22 3.49 15.60
C SER A 33 -3.15 3.54 16.71
N PRO A 34 -2.85 4.71 17.29
CA PRO A 34 -3.31 6.03 16.85
C PRO A 34 -2.83 6.36 15.44
N THR A 35 -3.59 7.17 14.71
CA THR A 35 -3.26 7.51 13.33
C THR A 35 -2.00 8.35 13.24
N THR A 36 -1.12 7.97 12.33
CA THR A 36 0.10 8.72 12.03
C THR A 36 -0.23 9.89 11.10
N THR A 37 0.36 11.05 11.38
CA THR A 37 0.37 12.19 10.46
C THR A 37 1.73 12.27 9.79
N ILE A 38 1.73 12.41 8.47
CA ILE A 38 2.95 12.58 7.67
C ILE A 38 3.02 13.96 7.05
N THR A 39 4.24 14.44 6.83
CA THR A 39 4.51 15.64 6.05
C THR A 39 5.03 15.20 4.68
N ILE A 40 4.40 15.65 3.61
CA ILE A 40 4.81 15.41 2.23
C ILE A 40 5.50 16.68 1.73
N THR A 41 6.72 16.54 1.24
CA THR A 41 7.52 17.63 0.67
C THR A 41 7.63 17.44 -0.85
N GLY A 42 7.53 18.53 -1.60
CA GLY A 42 7.56 18.44 -3.06
C GLY A 42 7.43 19.81 -3.72
N SER A 43 6.74 19.85 -4.85
CA SER A 43 6.38 21.10 -5.52
C SER A 43 5.07 20.97 -6.29
N GLY A 44 4.51 22.11 -6.68
CA GLY A 44 3.29 22.15 -7.47
C GLY A 44 2.02 21.79 -6.72
N PHE A 45 2.07 21.71 -5.40
CA PHE A 45 0.88 21.52 -4.56
C PHE A 45 0.01 22.79 -4.58
N ASN A 46 -1.29 22.60 -4.43
CA ASN A 46 -2.19 23.75 -4.29
C ASN A 46 -2.13 24.26 -2.85
N THR A 47 -2.10 25.59 -2.67
CA THR A 47 -2.13 26.21 -1.35
C THR A 47 -3.50 26.11 -0.68
N ASN A 48 -4.57 25.83 -1.45
CA ASN A 48 -5.86 25.45 -0.91
C ASN A 48 -5.88 23.93 -0.67
N SER A 49 -6.03 23.52 0.59
CA SER A 49 -6.04 22.12 1.02
C SER A 49 -7.06 21.27 0.26
N ALA A 50 -8.27 21.80 0.03
CA ALA A 50 -9.35 21.09 -0.68
C ALA A 50 -9.05 20.86 -2.17
N SER A 51 -8.04 21.52 -2.71
CA SER A 51 -7.61 21.36 -4.10
C SER A 51 -6.45 20.36 -4.25
N ASN A 52 -6.09 19.65 -3.18
CA ASN A 52 -5.15 18.54 -3.22
C ASN A 52 -5.86 17.26 -2.79
N THR A 53 -5.76 16.22 -3.61
CA THR A 53 -6.24 14.89 -3.25
C THR A 53 -5.05 13.96 -3.03
N VAL A 54 -5.00 13.31 -1.88
CA VAL A 54 -3.91 12.42 -1.50
C VAL A 54 -4.43 11.00 -1.33
N PHE A 55 -3.73 10.03 -1.91
CA PHE A 55 -4.04 8.62 -1.77
C PHE A 55 -2.83 7.84 -1.23
N PHE A 56 -3.12 6.82 -0.44
CA PHE A 56 -2.20 5.74 -0.05
C PHE A 56 -2.63 4.48 -0.81
N GLY A 57 -2.05 4.26 -1.99
CA GLY A 57 -2.57 3.28 -2.93
C GLY A 57 -4.02 3.59 -3.33
N PRO A 58 -4.99 2.68 -3.08
CA PRO A 58 -6.39 2.91 -3.40
C PRO A 58 -7.16 3.73 -2.35
N VAL A 59 -6.57 3.99 -1.18
CA VAL A 59 -7.27 4.60 -0.03
C VAL A 59 -7.02 6.10 0.02
N GLN A 60 -8.08 6.89 -0.08
CA GLN A 60 -8.01 8.34 -0.01
C GLN A 60 -7.83 8.84 1.42
N ALA A 61 -6.89 9.77 1.61
CA ALA A 61 -6.76 10.52 2.85
C ALA A 61 -7.83 11.60 2.94
N THR A 62 -8.52 11.69 4.08
CA THR A 62 -9.60 12.67 4.30
C THR A 62 -9.10 13.97 4.91
N ASN A 63 -7.98 13.94 5.65
CA ASN A 63 -7.41 15.10 6.32
C ASN A 63 -6.11 15.51 5.60
N VAL A 64 -6.23 16.50 4.73
CA VAL A 64 -5.11 17.11 4.02
C VAL A 64 -5.04 18.57 4.40
N THR A 65 -3.88 19.02 4.87
CA THR A 65 -3.60 20.44 5.16
C THR A 65 -2.46 20.90 4.27
N ALA A 66 -2.68 21.95 3.50
CA ALA A 66 -1.65 22.58 2.69
C ALA A 66 -0.98 23.71 3.48
N PHE A 67 0.32 23.58 3.75
CA PHE A 67 1.11 24.65 4.36
C PHE A 67 1.68 25.60 3.29
N SER A 68 1.98 25.07 2.12
CA SER A 68 2.54 25.82 0.99
C SER A 68 2.38 25.05 -0.32
N SER A 69 2.87 25.61 -1.41
CA SER A 69 2.97 24.90 -2.69
C SER A 69 4.04 23.78 -2.68
N THR A 70 4.79 23.63 -1.58
CA THR A 70 5.87 22.65 -1.45
C THR A 70 5.68 21.69 -0.27
N GLN A 71 4.67 21.91 0.57
CA GLN A 71 4.46 21.10 1.77
C GLN A 71 2.99 20.86 2.08
N LEU A 72 2.65 19.58 2.24
CA LEU A 72 1.35 19.12 2.72
C LEU A 72 1.53 18.32 4.00
N GLN A 73 0.56 18.40 4.90
CA GLN A 73 0.42 17.51 6.03
C GLN A 73 -0.82 16.63 5.82
N VAL A 74 -0.69 15.33 6.07
CA VAL A 74 -1.73 14.36 5.75
C VAL A 74 -1.81 13.32 6.86
N THR A 75 -3.02 13.04 7.32
CA THR A 75 -3.29 11.92 8.23
C THR A 75 -3.40 10.63 7.42
N VAL A 76 -2.64 9.61 7.79
CA VAL A 76 -2.69 8.30 7.17
C VAL A 76 -4.08 7.69 7.36
N PRO A 77 -4.79 7.33 6.28
CA PRO A 77 -6.17 6.84 6.39
C PRO A 77 -6.22 5.40 6.94
N THR A 78 -7.30 5.09 7.64
CA THR A 78 -7.62 3.70 7.99
C THR A 78 -7.81 2.87 6.72
N GLY A 79 -7.16 1.70 6.66
CA GLY A 79 -7.14 0.87 5.46
C GLY A 79 -5.92 1.10 4.56
N ALA A 80 -5.06 2.09 4.87
CA ALA A 80 -3.75 2.18 4.23
C ALA A 80 -2.93 0.91 4.50
N ASN A 81 -2.13 0.52 3.53
CA ASN A 81 -1.20 -0.61 3.62
C ASN A 81 0.15 -0.22 3.01
N TYR A 82 1.01 -1.18 2.71
CA TYR A 82 2.29 -0.94 2.04
C TYR A 82 2.06 -0.46 0.61
N GLN A 83 1.96 0.87 0.41
CA GLN A 83 1.63 1.48 -0.88
C GLN A 83 2.34 2.81 -1.08
N TYR A 84 2.51 3.18 -2.36
CA TYR A 84 2.99 4.50 -2.73
C TYR A 84 1.93 5.57 -2.43
N ILE A 85 2.43 6.76 -2.08
CA ILE A 85 1.58 7.93 -1.89
C ILE A 85 1.45 8.66 -3.22
N SER A 86 0.24 9.07 -3.57
CA SER A 86 0.02 9.97 -4.69
C SER A 86 -0.64 11.27 -4.24
N VAL A 87 -0.26 12.37 -4.88
CA VAL A 87 -0.85 13.69 -4.69
C VAL A 87 -1.32 14.22 -6.03
N THR A 88 -2.58 14.56 -6.12
CA THR A 88 -3.19 15.19 -7.30
C THR A 88 -3.58 16.64 -6.98
N ASN A 89 -3.04 17.59 -7.72
CA ASN A 89 -3.49 18.97 -7.71
C ASN A 89 -4.71 19.10 -8.64
N LEU A 90 -5.89 19.30 -8.08
CA LEU A 90 -7.15 19.33 -8.82
C LEU A 90 -7.26 20.54 -9.78
N ALA A 91 -6.56 21.64 -9.49
CA ALA A 91 -6.57 22.82 -10.36
C ALA A 91 -5.76 22.60 -11.65
N THR A 92 -4.63 21.91 -11.57
CA THR A 92 -3.76 21.59 -12.71
C THR A 92 -4.02 20.23 -13.31
N ARG A 93 -4.75 19.34 -12.59
CA ARG A 93 -5.03 17.94 -12.94
C ARG A 93 -3.76 17.09 -13.10
N GLN A 94 -2.70 17.49 -12.42
CA GLN A 94 -1.44 16.76 -12.41
C GLN A 94 -1.35 15.89 -11.16
N THR A 95 -0.74 14.70 -11.30
CA THR A 95 -0.53 13.75 -10.20
C THR A 95 0.94 13.41 -10.09
N ALA A 96 1.45 13.39 -8.86
CA ALA A 96 2.79 12.91 -8.52
C ALA A 96 2.71 11.69 -7.60
N TYR A 97 3.74 10.84 -7.65
CA TYR A 97 3.88 9.66 -6.81
C TYR A 97 5.15 9.77 -5.97
N SER A 98 5.11 9.21 -4.76
CA SER A 98 6.29 9.09 -3.91
C SER A 98 7.29 8.07 -4.50
N ALA A 99 8.59 8.29 -4.26
CA ALA A 99 9.63 7.35 -4.70
C ALA A 99 9.65 6.05 -3.86
N LEU A 100 9.18 6.12 -2.62
CA LEU A 100 9.10 5.00 -1.68
C LEU A 100 7.66 4.82 -1.21
N PRO A 101 7.25 3.59 -0.90
CA PRO A 101 5.96 3.34 -0.27
C PRO A 101 5.95 3.77 1.20
N PHE A 102 4.77 4.12 1.72
CA PHE A 102 4.53 4.24 3.14
C PHE A 102 4.40 2.83 3.75
N VAL A 103 5.04 2.61 4.90
CA VAL A 103 5.00 1.33 5.61
C VAL A 103 4.05 1.42 6.78
N VAL A 104 2.98 0.66 6.77
CA VAL A 104 2.09 0.53 7.93
C VAL A 104 2.74 -0.43 8.92
N ILE A 105 2.93 0.05 10.15
CA ILE A 105 3.32 -0.77 11.29
C ILE A 105 2.12 -0.99 12.19
N TYR A 106 1.92 -2.21 12.60
CA TYR A 106 0.88 -2.54 13.56
C TYR A 106 1.52 -2.49 14.95
N SER A 107 1.01 -1.60 15.82
CA SER A 107 1.44 -1.61 17.21
C SER A 107 0.91 -2.89 17.86
N THR A 108 1.80 -3.84 18.09
CA THR A 108 1.52 -4.91 19.06
C THR A 108 1.36 -4.27 20.43
N PRO A 109 0.42 -4.72 21.27
CA PRO A 109 0.34 -4.26 22.66
C PRO A 109 1.71 -4.43 23.32
N VAL A 110 2.20 -3.36 23.94
CA VAL A 110 3.47 -3.36 24.68
C VAL A 110 3.40 -4.47 25.72
N GLY A 111 4.14 -5.56 25.53
CA GLY A 111 4.22 -6.63 26.52
C GLY A 111 4.37 -8.06 25.97
N SER A 112 4.21 -8.29 24.68
CA SER A 112 4.43 -9.61 24.12
C SER A 112 5.16 -9.52 22.79
N TYR A 113 6.47 -9.71 22.81
CA TYR A 113 7.28 -9.93 21.60
C TYR A 113 7.13 -11.36 21.04
N ASN A 114 6.07 -12.05 21.39
CA ASN A 114 5.71 -13.31 20.74
C ASN A 114 4.93 -12.94 19.45
N GLU A 115 5.65 -12.39 18.48
CA GLU A 115 5.13 -12.08 17.16
C GLU A 115 4.70 -13.32 16.38
N PHE A 116 5.14 -14.47 16.84
CA PHE A 116 4.73 -15.77 16.35
C PHE A 116 4.13 -16.57 17.51
N ALA A 117 2.94 -17.10 17.31
CA ALA A 117 2.42 -18.14 18.22
C ALA A 117 3.44 -19.29 18.29
N PRO A 118 3.52 -20.01 19.41
CA PRO A 118 4.37 -21.19 19.50
C PRO A 118 4.14 -22.08 18.28
N GLY A 119 5.24 -22.54 17.67
CA GLY A 119 5.17 -23.34 16.45
C GLY A 119 4.25 -24.55 16.68
N GLN A 120 3.29 -24.74 15.80
CA GLN A 120 2.41 -25.90 15.81
C GLN A 120 3.12 -27.03 15.08
N SER A 121 3.37 -28.15 15.78
CA SER A 121 3.99 -29.33 15.20
C SER A 121 2.93 -30.25 14.62
N PHE A 122 3.08 -30.59 13.36
CA PHE A 122 2.28 -31.64 12.71
C PHE A 122 3.10 -32.91 12.63
N THR A 123 2.55 -34.02 13.13
CA THR A 123 3.20 -35.33 13.14
C THR A 123 2.66 -36.20 12.01
N GLY A 124 3.35 -37.29 11.71
CA GLY A 124 2.92 -38.24 10.65
C GLY A 124 3.69 -38.14 9.35
N PHE A 125 4.76 -37.31 9.30
CA PHE A 125 5.61 -37.17 8.12
C PHE A 125 6.96 -37.85 8.38
N PRO A 126 7.15 -39.11 7.95
CA PRO A 126 8.44 -39.78 8.13
C PRO A 126 9.48 -39.11 7.22
N ARG A 127 10.50 -38.50 7.82
CA ARG A 127 11.62 -37.86 7.14
C ARG A 127 11.18 -36.90 6.02
N PRO A 128 10.56 -35.75 6.34
CA PRO A 128 10.12 -34.78 5.34
C PRO A 128 11.34 -34.24 4.58
N LEU A 129 11.26 -34.17 3.26
CA LEU A 129 12.32 -33.69 2.37
C LEU A 129 12.05 -32.28 1.87
N GLY A 130 10.80 -31.95 1.60
CA GLY A 130 10.41 -30.65 1.04
C GLY A 130 8.96 -30.35 1.28
N HIS A 131 8.59 -29.09 1.07
CA HIS A 131 7.22 -28.63 1.16
C HIS A 131 6.94 -27.56 0.12
N VAL A 132 5.67 -27.44 -0.25
CA VAL A 132 5.13 -26.36 -1.09
C VAL A 132 3.89 -25.81 -0.40
N VAL A 133 3.78 -24.50 -0.34
CA VAL A 133 2.61 -23.80 0.20
C VAL A 133 1.87 -23.13 -0.94
N LYS A 134 0.61 -23.49 -1.13
CA LYS A 134 -0.28 -22.93 -2.17
C LYS A 134 -1.72 -23.25 -1.79
N ASP A 135 -2.66 -22.45 -2.28
CA ASP A 135 -4.09 -22.80 -2.26
C ASP A 135 -4.33 -23.89 -3.32
N PHE A 136 -4.53 -25.13 -2.88
CA PHE A 136 -4.74 -26.29 -3.75
C PHE A 136 -6.22 -26.62 -3.99
N ASN A 137 -7.11 -26.14 -3.12
CA ASN A 137 -8.55 -26.40 -3.20
C ASN A 137 -9.36 -25.19 -3.69
N GLY A 138 -8.75 -24.00 -3.81
CA GLY A 138 -9.39 -22.78 -4.31
C GLY A 138 -10.24 -22.05 -3.26
N ASP A 139 -10.01 -22.29 -1.95
CA ASP A 139 -10.80 -21.68 -0.87
C ASP A 139 -10.18 -20.35 -0.35
N GLY A 140 -9.07 -19.92 -0.95
CA GLY A 140 -8.36 -18.70 -0.58
C GLY A 140 -7.42 -18.83 0.60
N LYS A 141 -7.26 -20.03 1.18
CA LYS A 141 -6.34 -20.29 2.29
C LYS A 141 -5.10 -21.06 1.79
N PRO A 142 -3.94 -20.80 2.37
CA PRO A 142 -2.73 -21.54 2.00
C PRO A 142 -2.77 -22.97 2.55
N ASP A 143 -2.68 -23.96 1.67
CA ASP A 143 -2.49 -25.37 1.96
C ASP A 143 -1.01 -25.75 1.90
N ILE A 144 -0.65 -26.92 2.37
CA ILE A 144 0.73 -27.39 2.39
C ILE A 144 0.82 -28.81 1.79
N VAL A 145 1.68 -28.99 0.82
CA VAL A 145 2.12 -30.33 0.37
C VAL A 145 3.48 -30.63 1.00
N VAL A 146 3.59 -31.76 1.67
CA VAL A 146 4.85 -32.25 2.25
C VAL A 146 5.27 -33.53 1.55
N THR A 147 6.48 -33.57 1.03
CA THR A 147 7.08 -34.78 0.46
C THR A 147 7.99 -35.46 1.45
N SER A 148 8.04 -36.80 1.41
CA SER A 148 8.92 -37.60 2.27
C SER A 148 9.92 -38.41 1.45
N ASN A 149 11.01 -38.88 2.10
CA ASN A 149 11.97 -39.75 1.43
C ASN A 149 11.47 -41.18 1.20
N THR A 150 10.25 -41.49 1.66
CA THR A 150 9.59 -42.78 1.39
C THR A 150 8.83 -42.75 0.04
N GLY A 151 8.92 -41.65 -0.71
CA GLY A 151 8.26 -41.47 -2.00
C GLY A 151 6.81 -41.01 -1.93
N ASN A 152 6.31 -40.70 -0.73
CA ASN A 152 4.95 -40.20 -0.54
C ASN A 152 4.90 -38.68 -0.51
N ALA A 153 3.80 -38.13 -1.00
CA ALA A 153 3.42 -36.73 -0.83
C ALA A 153 2.10 -36.66 -0.06
N THR A 154 2.05 -35.83 0.97
CA THR A 154 0.85 -35.62 1.78
C THR A 154 0.36 -34.19 1.60
N LEU A 155 -0.91 -34.02 1.27
CA LEU A 155 -1.57 -32.73 1.18
C LEU A 155 -2.27 -32.42 2.50
N LEU A 156 -1.96 -31.27 3.05
CA LEU A 156 -2.59 -30.68 4.24
C LEU A 156 -3.51 -29.55 3.78
N ILE A 157 -4.79 -29.75 3.82
CA ILE A 157 -5.79 -28.72 3.50
C ILE A 157 -6.02 -27.85 4.73
N ASN A 158 -5.91 -26.56 4.57
CA ASN A 158 -6.14 -25.58 5.62
C ASN A 158 -7.63 -25.40 5.89
N THR A 159 -8.10 -25.98 6.97
CA THR A 159 -9.49 -25.88 7.42
C THR A 159 -9.69 -24.84 8.53
N THR A 160 -8.72 -23.96 8.75
CA THR A 160 -8.77 -22.96 9.81
C THR A 160 -9.98 -22.05 9.67
N PRO A 161 -10.84 -21.94 10.69
CA PRO A 161 -11.93 -20.94 10.71
C PRO A 161 -11.38 -19.51 10.75
N LEU A 162 -12.07 -18.56 10.11
CA LEU A 162 -11.66 -17.15 10.02
C LEU A 162 -11.42 -16.46 11.37
N SER A 163 -12.03 -16.95 12.45
CA SER A 163 -11.90 -16.41 13.81
C SER A 163 -10.99 -17.24 14.73
N SER A 164 -10.31 -18.25 14.19
CA SER A 164 -9.48 -19.15 14.99
C SER A 164 -8.13 -18.55 15.32
N THR A 165 -7.65 -18.76 16.54
CA THR A 165 -6.30 -18.45 16.99
C THR A 165 -5.31 -19.61 16.73
N SER A 166 -5.81 -20.76 16.27
CA SER A 166 -5.02 -21.95 15.97
C SER A 166 -5.23 -22.38 14.52
N ILE A 167 -4.15 -22.74 13.83
CA ILE A 167 -4.20 -23.27 12.46
C ILE A 167 -4.63 -24.74 12.51
N THR A 168 -5.60 -25.12 11.67
CA THR A 168 -6.05 -26.51 11.55
C THR A 168 -5.89 -27.00 10.12
N PHE A 169 -5.40 -28.23 9.98
CA PHE A 169 -5.27 -28.90 8.67
C PHE A 169 -5.99 -30.24 8.68
N THR A 170 -6.56 -30.61 7.55
CA THR A 170 -7.05 -31.95 7.27
C THR A 170 -6.10 -32.63 6.28
N THR A 171 -5.66 -33.84 6.60
CA THR A 171 -4.75 -34.63 5.74
C THR A 171 -5.55 -35.28 4.61
N GLN A 172 -5.08 -35.13 3.37
CA GLN A 172 -5.54 -35.92 2.23
C GLN A 172 -4.36 -36.75 1.72
N LEU A 173 -4.57 -38.05 1.60
CA LEU A 173 -3.62 -39.04 1.10
C LEU A 173 -3.85 -39.29 -0.39
#